data_a8188fcc64a017548fe79d88b35486fa
#
_entry.id   a8188fcc64a017548fe79d88b35486fa
#
_cell.length_a   1.000
_cell.length_b   1.000
_cell.length_c   1.000
_cell.angle_alpha   90.00
_cell.angle_beta   90.00
_cell.angle_gamma   90.00
#
_symmetry.space_group_name_H-M   'P 1'
#
loop_
_entity.id
_entity.type
_entity.pdbx_description
1 polymer ?
#
loop_
_entity_poly.entity_id
_entity_poly.type
_entity_poly.pdbx_seq_one_letter_code
_entity_poly.pdbx_strand_id
1 'polypeptide(L)'
;MTSRTLCTVEAALAAGAQAGPVLGIDTGGPRADLALIVGGRVLAEASHSVASHGAELPEAVAGLLGRAGLAAGDLKAIAIGIGPGSFTGLRVGLSYAKGFKLATGCALLGIPSLDTLALTALAEVSATAAPRLICPVLDARKGEVYAALYRTIRDGLEKLSDDLVVTLENLAPHLGTDVLLVGDAKAEEACSLSVRAGSQATYLGIAGLRLRGRVVAALGAARLVAGEVDNAFVLEPLYVRSAEAIFKAGPLTSGATVNGAEGRRTHPSVRDQR
;
A
#
# COMPACT_ATOMS: atom_id res chain seq x y z
N MET A 1 17.19 -6.68 5.41
CA MET A 1 15.84 -6.41 4.90
C MET A 1 14.88 -7.39 5.56
N THR A 2 14.00 -6.92 6.39
CA THR A 2 12.94 -7.75 7.00
C THR A 2 11.82 -7.87 5.96
N SER A 3 11.64 -9.06 5.40
CA SER A 3 10.49 -9.35 4.54
C SER A 3 9.21 -9.13 5.34
N ARG A 4 8.30 -8.30 4.82
CA ARG A 4 7.01 -8.02 5.44
C ARG A 4 5.93 -8.77 4.67
N THR A 5 5.16 -9.58 5.37
CA THR A 5 4.01 -10.28 4.81
C THR A 5 2.75 -9.45 4.96
N LEU A 6 1.97 -9.33 3.89
CA LEU A 6 0.64 -8.74 3.85
C LEU A 6 -0.36 -9.87 3.61
N CYS A 7 -1.36 -10.01 4.48
CA CYS A 7 -2.44 -10.97 4.28
C CYS A 7 -3.40 -10.50 3.17
N THR A 8 -4.21 -11.41 2.61
CA THR A 8 -5.25 -11.06 1.64
C THR A 8 -6.27 -10.09 2.24
N VAL A 9 -7.04 -9.42 1.39
CA VAL A 9 -8.10 -8.49 1.84
C VAL A 9 -9.14 -9.22 2.68
N GLU A 10 -9.51 -10.45 2.29
CA GLU A 10 -10.46 -11.30 3.01
C GLU A 10 -9.92 -11.68 4.40
N ALA A 11 -8.64 -12.03 4.49
CA ALA A 11 -8.00 -12.35 5.77
C ALA A 11 -7.90 -11.10 6.66
N ALA A 12 -7.62 -9.92 6.09
CA ALA A 12 -7.62 -8.66 6.82
C ALA A 12 -9.02 -8.30 7.34
N LEU A 13 -10.07 -8.50 6.54
CA LEU A 13 -11.47 -8.32 6.96
C LEU A 13 -11.83 -9.26 8.11
N ALA A 14 -11.46 -10.53 8.01
CA ALA A 14 -11.71 -11.52 9.05
C ALA A 14 -10.96 -11.17 10.35
N ALA A 15 -9.69 -10.81 10.27
CA ALA A 15 -8.88 -10.36 11.41
C ALA A 15 -9.46 -9.10 12.06
N GLY A 16 -9.97 -8.16 11.24
CA GLY A 16 -10.59 -6.92 11.70
C GLY A 16 -12.04 -7.04 12.18
N ALA A 17 -12.63 -8.24 12.23
CA ALA A 17 -14.05 -8.40 12.52
C ALA A 17 -14.48 -7.84 13.90
N GLN A 18 -13.58 -7.78 14.87
CA GLN A 18 -13.83 -7.25 16.21
C GLN A 18 -13.49 -5.76 16.37
N ALA A 19 -12.98 -5.11 15.30
CA ALA A 19 -12.55 -3.70 15.36
C ALA A 19 -13.69 -2.70 15.62
N GLY A 20 -14.95 -3.10 15.37
CA GLY A 20 -16.08 -2.18 15.30
C GLY A 20 -16.10 -1.39 13.99
N PRO A 21 -16.81 -0.24 13.91
CA PRO A 21 -16.84 0.57 12.69
C PRO A 21 -15.48 1.20 12.37
N VAL A 22 -14.95 0.92 11.17
CA VAL A 22 -13.70 1.50 10.64
C VAL A 22 -13.96 2.15 9.29
N LEU A 23 -13.58 3.42 9.18
CA LEU A 23 -13.61 4.17 7.92
C LEU A 23 -12.24 4.14 7.26
N GLY A 24 -12.17 3.62 6.03
CA GLY A 24 -10.97 3.70 5.18
C GLY A 24 -11.11 4.81 4.15
N ILE A 25 -10.05 5.57 3.96
CA ILE A 25 -9.96 6.67 2.99
C ILE A 25 -8.64 6.55 2.23
N ASP A 26 -8.67 6.61 0.90
CA ASP A 26 -7.50 6.80 0.06
C ASP A 26 -7.69 7.99 -0.87
N THR A 27 -6.85 8.99 -0.74
CA THR A 27 -6.82 10.21 -1.56
C THR A 27 -5.55 10.33 -2.39
N GLY A 28 -4.68 9.32 -2.35
CA GLY A 28 -3.38 9.32 -3.04
C GLY A 28 -3.46 9.08 -4.55
N GLY A 29 -4.63 8.72 -5.08
CA GLY A 29 -4.85 8.43 -6.50
C GLY A 29 -5.63 9.52 -7.25
N PRO A 30 -6.08 9.20 -8.49
CA PRO A 30 -6.92 10.10 -9.29
C PRO A 30 -8.35 10.25 -8.75
N ARG A 31 -8.73 9.43 -7.78
CA ARG A 31 -10.02 9.47 -7.08
C ARG A 31 -9.79 9.36 -5.59
N ALA A 32 -10.71 9.93 -4.81
CA ALA A 32 -10.81 9.63 -3.39
C ALA A 32 -11.73 8.41 -3.23
N ASP A 33 -11.20 7.33 -2.68
CA ASP A 33 -11.92 6.09 -2.44
C ASP A 33 -12.16 5.92 -0.94
N LEU A 34 -13.42 5.69 -0.57
CA LEU A 34 -13.86 5.54 0.80
C LEU A 34 -14.57 4.20 0.98
N ALA A 35 -14.38 3.56 2.13
CA ALA A 35 -15.17 2.40 2.53
C ALA A 35 -15.40 2.38 4.04
N LEU A 36 -16.58 1.95 4.43
CA LEU A 36 -16.96 1.73 5.83
C LEU A 36 -17.10 0.23 6.08
N ILE A 37 -16.34 -0.26 7.06
CA ILE A 37 -16.34 -1.66 7.48
C ILE A 37 -16.86 -1.77 8.90
N VAL A 38 -17.74 -2.74 9.15
CA VAL A 38 -18.22 -3.12 10.48
C VAL A 38 -18.28 -4.63 10.58
N GLY A 39 -17.71 -5.22 11.63
CA GLY A 39 -17.75 -6.66 11.85
C GLY A 39 -17.10 -7.46 10.72
N GLY A 40 -16.03 -6.94 10.10
CA GLY A 40 -15.37 -7.56 8.95
C GLY A 40 -16.15 -7.50 7.63
N ARG A 41 -17.23 -6.75 7.57
CA ARG A 41 -18.09 -6.61 6.37
C ARG A 41 -18.09 -5.17 5.88
N VAL A 42 -18.02 -4.99 4.57
CA VAL A 42 -18.17 -3.68 3.94
C VAL A 42 -19.64 -3.29 3.96
N LEU A 43 -19.98 -2.20 4.63
CA LEU A 43 -21.34 -1.68 4.70
C LEU A 43 -21.63 -0.66 3.61
N ALA A 44 -20.67 0.19 3.28
CA ALA A 44 -20.84 1.25 2.30
C ALA A 44 -19.49 1.61 1.67
N GLU A 45 -19.55 2.03 0.41
CA GLU A 45 -18.40 2.52 -0.35
C GLU A 45 -18.79 3.78 -1.12
N ALA A 46 -17.82 4.65 -1.35
CA ALA A 46 -17.95 5.85 -2.19
C ALA A 46 -16.64 6.12 -2.92
N SER A 47 -16.73 6.70 -4.10
CA SER A 47 -15.56 7.11 -4.87
C SER A 47 -15.89 8.43 -5.57
N HIS A 48 -15.05 9.45 -5.37
CA HIS A 48 -15.24 10.81 -5.88
C HIS A 48 -14.05 11.25 -6.73
N SER A 49 -14.26 12.16 -7.68
CA SER A 49 -13.20 12.73 -8.49
C SER A 49 -12.27 13.62 -7.65
N VAL A 50 -10.97 13.65 -8.01
CA VAL A 50 -9.91 14.41 -7.31
C VAL A 50 -10.08 15.92 -7.37
N ALA A 51 -10.83 16.45 -8.35
CA ALA A 51 -10.88 17.89 -8.63
C ALA A 51 -11.34 18.78 -7.44
N SER A 52 -11.96 18.19 -6.42
CA SER A 52 -12.58 18.88 -5.28
C SER A 52 -12.33 18.24 -3.90
N HIS A 53 -11.23 17.50 -3.74
CA HIS A 53 -10.93 16.75 -2.50
C HIS A 53 -11.18 17.48 -1.19
N GLY A 54 -10.85 18.78 -1.12
CA GLY A 54 -10.96 19.53 0.14
C GLY A 54 -12.39 19.83 0.56
N ALA A 55 -13.30 20.06 -0.39
CA ALA A 55 -14.68 20.45 -0.11
C ALA A 55 -15.63 19.24 -0.02
N GLU A 56 -15.43 18.22 -0.84
CA GLU A 56 -16.33 17.07 -0.97
C GLU A 56 -16.05 15.94 0.01
N LEU A 57 -14.81 15.82 0.53
CA LEU A 57 -14.45 14.71 1.41
C LEU A 57 -15.29 14.66 2.71
N PRO A 58 -15.52 15.77 3.43
CA PRO A 58 -16.40 15.77 4.60
C PRO A 58 -17.83 15.33 4.30
N GLU A 59 -18.38 15.82 3.18
CA GLU A 59 -19.75 15.48 2.74
C GLU A 59 -19.86 14.01 2.33
N ALA A 60 -18.86 13.50 1.61
CA ALA A 60 -18.76 12.09 1.23
C ALA A 60 -18.72 11.16 2.45
N VAL A 61 -17.94 11.52 3.47
CA VAL A 61 -17.89 10.77 4.74
C VAL A 61 -19.21 10.84 5.48
N ALA A 62 -19.81 12.03 5.60
CA ALA A 62 -21.13 12.19 6.25
C ALA A 62 -22.21 11.37 5.54
N GLY A 63 -22.24 11.41 4.21
CA GLY A 63 -23.18 10.61 3.40
C GLY A 63 -22.94 9.10 3.54
N LEU A 64 -21.69 8.66 3.66
CA LEU A 64 -21.34 7.26 3.87
C LEU A 64 -21.82 6.76 5.25
N LEU A 65 -21.55 7.53 6.30
CA LEU A 65 -22.01 7.24 7.66
C LEU A 65 -23.54 7.24 7.77
N GLY A 66 -24.19 8.25 7.17
CA GLY A 66 -25.66 8.35 7.16
C GLY A 66 -26.35 7.15 6.50
N ARG A 67 -25.80 6.64 5.37
CA ARG A 67 -26.30 5.40 4.73
C ARG A 67 -26.15 4.17 5.61
N ALA A 68 -25.15 4.15 6.47
CA ALA A 68 -24.90 3.06 7.42
C ALA A 68 -25.66 3.23 8.75
N GLY A 69 -26.36 4.35 8.96
CA GLY A 69 -27.05 4.66 10.21
C GLY A 69 -26.09 4.94 11.38
N LEU A 70 -24.87 5.40 11.10
CA LEU A 70 -23.83 5.67 12.08
C LEU A 70 -23.58 7.17 12.22
N ALA A 71 -23.27 7.60 13.44
CA ALA A 71 -22.74 8.92 13.72
C ALA A 71 -21.18 8.88 13.67
N ALA A 72 -20.57 10.06 13.52
CA ALA A 72 -19.09 10.18 13.50
C ALA A 72 -18.43 9.58 14.77
N GLY A 73 -19.07 9.76 15.93
CA GLY A 73 -18.59 9.23 17.21
C GLY A 73 -18.68 7.71 17.38
N ASP A 74 -19.39 7.01 16.50
CA ASP A 74 -19.48 5.55 16.53
C ASP A 74 -18.23 4.88 15.95
N LEU A 75 -17.45 5.61 15.12
CA LEU A 75 -16.24 5.10 14.51
C LEU A 75 -15.18 4.77 15.57
N LYS A 76 -14.63 3.57 15.47
CA LYS A 76 -13.49 3.13 16.31
C LYS A 76 -12.16 3.56 15.72
N ALA A 77 -12.07 3.62 14.40
CA ALA A 77 -10.89 4.10 13.71
C ALA A 77 -11.19 4.76 12.37
N ILE A 78 -10.27 5.65 11.97
CA ILE A 78 -10.11 6.12 10.62
C ILE A 78 -8.76 5.62 10.09
N ALA A 79 -8.77 4.86 9.01
CA ALA A 79 -7.61 4.41 8.28
C ALA A 79 -7.42 5.28 7.05
N ILE A 80 -6.20 5.75 6.80
CA ILE A 80 -5.91 6.71 5.74
C ILE A 80 -4.71 6.26 4.90
N GLY A 81 -4.84 6.30 3.58
CA GLY A 81 -3.70 6.13 2.68
C GLY A 81 -2.67 7.24 2.89
N ILE A 82 -1.44 6.87 3.22
CA ILE A 82 -0.36 7.82 3.50
C ILE A 82 0.65 7.98 2.36
N GLY A 83 0.43 7.34 1.23
CA GLY A 83 1.31 7.43 0.06
C GLY A 83 2.27 6.24 -0.09
N PRO A 84 3.14 6.31 -1.11
CA PRO A 84 3.32 7.44 -2.04
C PRO A 84 2.13 7.64 -2.99
N GLY A 85 2.05 8.85 -3.58
CA GLY A 85 0.96 9.22 -4.49
C GLY A 85 0.82 10.74 -4.65
N SER A 86 -0.38 11.20 -4.99
CA SER A 86 -0.69 12.62 -5.17
C SER A 86 -0.35 13.44 -3.92
N PHE A 87 0.62 14.35 -4.04
CA PHE A 87 1.08 15.22 -2.94
C PHE A 87 -0.04 16.01 -2.27
N THR A 88 -0.91 16.63 -3.08
CA THR A 88 -2.05 17.40 -2.58
C THR A 88 -3.12 16.48 -1.97
N GLY A 89 -3.44 15.39 -2.67
CA GLY A 89 -4.44 14.43 -2.21
C GLY A 89 -4.09 13.84 -0.84
N LEU A 90 -2.86 13.36 -0.67
CA LEU A 90 -2.37 12.78 0.58
C LEU A 90 -2.46 13.77 1.75
N ARG A 91 -2.10 15.04 1.52
CA ARG A 91 -2.17 16.07 2.56
C ARG A 91 -3.62 16.40 2.95
N VAL A 92 -4.51 16.51 1.98
CA VAL A 92 -5.94 16.74 2.22
C VAL A 92 -6.54 15.60 3.02
N GLY A 93 -6.33 14.35 2.58
CA GLY A 93 -6.86 13.18 3.28
C GLY A 93 -6.30 13.05 4.70
N LEU A 94 -4.99 13.18 4.87
CA LEU A 94 -4.35 13.06 6.18
C LEU A 94 -4.77 14.20 7.12
N SER A 95 -4.88 15.44 6.64
CA SER A 95 -5.35 16.56 7.45
C SER A 95 -6.80 16.35 7.90
N TYR A 96 -7.67 15.87 7.00
CA TYR A 96 -9.02 15.48 7.34
C TYR A 96 -9.06 14.38 8.42
N ALA A 97 -8.30 13.29 8.23
CA ALA A 97 -8.26 12.18 9.17
C ALA A 97 -7.75 12.61 10.57
N LYS A 98 -6.74 13.47 10.62
CA LYS A 98 -6.25 14.06 11.89
C LYS A 98 -7.30 14.92 12.57
N GLY A 99 -7.98 15.80 11.82
CA GLY A 99 -9.08 16.63 12.33
C GLY A 99 -10.24 15.78 12.83
N PHE A 100 -10.61 14.75 12.07
CA PHE A 100 -11.66 13.82 12.45
C PHE A 100 -11.32 13.07 13.76
N LYS A 101 -10.10 12.52 13.86
CA LYS A 101 -9.61 11.91 15.10
C LYS A 101 -9.66 12.89 16.27
N LEU A 102 -9.24 14.14 16.08
CA LEU A 102 -9.25 15.14 17.14
C LEU A 102 -10.68 15.44 17.65
N ALA A 103 -11.64 15.47 16.73
CA ALA A 103 -13.04 15.73 17.05
C ALA A 103 -13.76 14.54 17.72
N THR A 104 -13.42 13.30 17.34
CA THR A 104 -14.15 12.09 17.76
C THR A 104 -13.40 11.22 18.78
N GLY A 105 -12.09 11.39 18.89
CA GLY A 105 -11.24 10.53 19.73
C GLY A 105 -10.93 9.15 19.13
N CYS A 106 -11.42 8.81 17.92
CA CYS A 106 -11.19 7.52 17.28
C CYS A 106 -9.68 7.25 17.03
N ALA A 107 -9.31 5.98 16.82
CA ALA A 107 -7.94 5.65 16.42
C ALA A 107 -7.62 6.16 15.01
N LEU A 108 -6.34 6.44 14.74
CA LEU A 108 -5.84 6.81 13.42
C LEU A 108 -4.80 5.78 12.96
N LEU A 109 -4.91 5.32 11.70
CA LEU A 109 -4.01 4.34 11.13
C LEU A 109 -3.59 4.76 9.70
N GLY A 110 -2.29 4.91 9.49
CA GLY A 110 -1.72 5.22 8.17
C GLY A 110 -1.42 3.94 7.40
N ILE A 111 -1.92 3.84 6.18
CA ILE A 111 -1.76 2.65 5.32
C ILE A 111 -0.94 3.02 4.08
N PRO A 112 0.19 2.33 3.80
CA PRO A 112 1.01 2.59 2.62
C PRO A 112 0.24 2.34 1.32
N SER A 113 0.35 3.27 0.36
CA SER A 113 -0.45 3.21 -0.87
C SER A 113 0.02 2.11 -1.83
N LEU A 114 1.31 1.78 -1.87
CA LEU A 114 1.81 0.68 -2.71
C LEU A 114 1.35 -0.68 -2.17
N ASP A 115 1.31 -0.86 -0.84
CA ASP A 115 0.75 -2.06 -0.20
C ASP A 115 -0.75 -2.20 -0.56
N THR A 116 -1.49 -1.09 -0.50
CA THR A 116 -2.91 -1.04 -0.88
C THR A 116 -3.12 -1.42 -2.34
N LEU A 117 -2.32 -0.87 -3.26
CA LEU A 117 -2.42 -1.17 -4.69
C LEU A 117 -2.09 -2.63 -5.00
N ALA A 118 -1.04 -3.17 -4.39
CA ALA A 118 -0.65 -4.57 -4.58
C ALA A 118 -1.76 -5.53 -4.12
N LEU A 119 -2.35 -5.30 -2.94
CA LEU A 119 -3.45 -6.11 -2.43
C LEU A 119 -4.73 -5.93 -3.23
N THR A 120 -5.01 -4.71 -3.71
CA THR A 120 -6.15 -4.47 -4.60
C THR A 120 -5.99 -5.26 -5.90
N ALA A 121 -4.79 -5.24 -6.50
CA ALA A 121 -4.52 -6.02 -7.70
C ALA A 121 -4.64 -7.52 -7.46
N LEU A 122 -4.14 -8.03 -6.33
CA LEU A 122 -4.29 -9.45 -5.97
C LEU A 122 -5.76 -9.86 -5.85
N ALA A 123 -6.62 -9.00 -5.28
CA ALA A 123 -8.05 -9.27 -5.13
C ALA A 123 -8.82 -9.25 -6.47
N GLU A 124 -8.33 -8.52 -7.48
CA GLU A 124 -8.95 -8.42 -8.81
C GLU A 124 -8.57 -9.59 -9.74
N VAL A 125 -7.43 -10.25 -9.49
CA VAL A 125 -7.02 -11.39 -10.32
C VAL A 125 -7.57 -12.70 -9.77
N SER A 126 -7.87 -13.63 -10.68
CA SER A 126 -8.33 -14.97 -10.28
C SER A 126 -7.24 -15.70 -9.50
N ALA A 127 -7.60 -16.38 -8.41
CA ALA A 127 -6.68 -17.17 -7.60
C ALA A 127 -5.91 -18.25 -8.41
N THR A 128 -6.51 -18.72 -9.51
CA THR A 128 -5.89 -19.72 -10.40
C THR A 128 -4.90 -19.12 -11.41
N ALA A 129 -4.92 -17.80 -11.58
CA ALA A 129 -4.07 -17.05 -12.51
C ALA A 129 -3.28 -15.95 -11.79
N ALA A 130 -3.09 -16.09 -10.48
CA ALA A 130 -2.34 -15.11 -9.72
C ALA A 130 -0.89 -15.03 -10.23
N PRO A 131 -0.40 -13.82 -10.62
CA PRO A 131 0.95 -13.64 -11.11
C PRO A 131 1.96 -13.94 -10.01
N ARG A 132 3.16 -14.35 -10.39
CA ARG A 132 4.25 -14.62 -9.43
C ARG A 132 4.70 -13.37 -8.69
N LEU A 133 4.71 -12.24 -9.41
CA LEU A 133 5.09 -10.93 -8.87
C LEU A 133 4.00 -9.90 -9.15
N ILE A 134 3.81 -8.98 -8.20
CA ILE A 134 2.99 -7.77 -8.38
C ILE A 134 3.91 -6.58 -8.13
N CYS A 135 3.86 -5.60 -9.03
CA CYS A 135 4.62 -4.36 -8.93
C CYS A 135 3.70 -3.16 -9.12
N PRO A 136 3.25 -2.52 -8.03
CA PRO A 136 2.64 -1.21 -8.12
C PRO A 136 3.63 -0.20 -8.68
N VAL A 137 3.17 0.64 -9.62
CA VAL A 137 3.97 1.69 -10.27
C VAL A 137 3.14 2.95 -10.38
N LEU A 138 3.60 4.05 -9.81
CA LEU A 138 2.95 5.36 -9.83
C LEU A 138 3.93 6.44 -10.29
N ASP A 139 3.46 7.44 -11.01
CA ASP A 139 4.28 8.58 -11.45
C ASP A 139 4.82 9.37 -10.25
N ALA A 140 6.15 9.40 -10.09
CA ALA A 140 6.86 10.22 -9.10
C ALA A 140 7.30 11.58 -9.66
N ARG A 141 6.94 11.89 -10.91
CA ARG A 141 7.36 13.05 -11.70
C ARG A 141 8.83 12.97 -12.14
N LYS A 142 9.26 13.93 -12.98
CA LYS A 142 10.63 14.05 -13.47
C LYS A 142 11.22 12.78 -14.12
N GLY A 143 10.37 11.93 -14.71
CA GLY A 143 10.81 10.66 -15.31
C GLY A 143 11.01 9.50 -14.35
N GLU A 144 10.74 9.70 -13.06
CA GLU A 144 10.81 8.67 -12.03
C GLU A 144 9.44 8.09 -11.70
N VAL A 145 9.44 6.91 -11.09
CA VAL A 145 8.25 6.22 -10.60
C VAL A 145 8.42 5.79 -9.14
N TYR A 146 7.33 5.82 -8.40
CA TYR A 146 7.22 5.07 -7.14
C TYR A 146 6.91 3.62 -7.48
N ALA A 147 7.66 2.68 -6.91
CA ALA A 147 7.46 1.26 -7.12
C ALA A 147 7.84 0.44 -5.88
N ALA A 148 7.25 -0.74 -5.76
CA ALA A 148 7.69 -1.78 -4.83
C ALA A 148 7.40 -3.15 -5.43
N LEU A 149 8.19 -4.16 -5.05
CA LEU A 149 8.03 -5.53 -5.54
C LEU A 149 7.40 -6.42 -4.48
N TYR A 150 6.39 -7.17 -4.89
CA TYR A 150 5.69 -8.13 -4.05
C TYR A 150 5.66 -9.49 -4.73
N ARG A 151 5.89 -10.54 -3.95
CA ARG A 151 5.70 -11.93 -4.37
C ARG A 151 4.34 -12.41 -3.90
N THR A 152 3.58 -13.06 -4.78
CA THR A 152 2.37 -13.76 -4.39
C THR A 152 2.72 -15.00 -3.61
N ILE A 153 2.13 -15.15 -2.43
CA ILE A 153 2.23 -16.32 -1.57
C ILE A 153 0.83 -16.88 -1.31
N ARG A 154 0.74 -18.06 -0.69
CA ARG A 154 -0.55 -18.74 -0.48
C ARG A 154 -1.61 -17.86 0.20
N ASP A 155 -1.19 -17.09 1.22
CA ASP A 155 -2.11 -16.36 2.08
C ASP A 155 -1.94 -14.83 1.94
N GLY A 156 -1.46 -14.34 0.78
CA GLY A 156 -1.29 -12.92 0.52
C GLY A 156 -0.06 -12.55 -0.30
N LEU A 157 0.65 -11.53 0.14
CA LEU A 157 1.83 -10.98 -0.52
C LEU A 157 3.02 -10.89 0.44
N GLU A 158 4.19 -11.23 -0.07
CA GLU A 158 5.48 -10.95 0.57
C GLU A 158 6.11 -9.73 -0.10
N LYS A 159 6.35 -8.66 0.64
CA LYS A 159 7.03 -7.47 0.15
C LYS A 159 8.53 -7.75 0.01
N LEU A 160 9.06 -7.66 -1.21
CA LEU A 160 10.44 -8.01 -1.55
C LEU A 160 11.38 -6.80 -1.55
N SER A 161 10.84 -5.58 -1.68
CA SER A 161 11.63 -4.35 -1.66
C SER A 161 11.00 -3.32 -0.74
N ASP A 162 11.79 -2.34 -0.29
CA ASP A 162 11.24 -1.11 0.24
C ASP A 162 10.50 -0.33 -0.87
N ASP A 163 9.77 0.73 -0.50
CA ASP A 163 9.20 1.64 -1.47
C ASP A 163 10.33 2.43 -2.15
N LEU A 164 10.36 2.40 -3.49
CA LEU A 164 11.44 2.92 -4.32
C LEU A 164 11.00 4.17 -5.09
N VAL A 165 11.95 5.05 -5.37
CA VAL A 165 11.87 6.06 -6.43
C VAL A 165 12.96 5.75 -7.44
N VAL A 166 12.58 5.37 -8.67
CA VAL A 166 13.51 4.90 -9.70
C VAL A 166 13.02 5.31 -11.09
N THR A 167 13.91 5.32 -12.08
CA THR A 167 13.48 5.41 -13.49
C THR A 167 12.95 4.06 -13.98
N LEU A 168 12.15 4.07 -15.05
CA LEU A 168 11.63 2.83 -15.63
C LEU A 168 12.73 1.91 -16.16
N GLU A 169 13.80 2.50 -16.71
CA GLU A 169 14.96 1.76 -17.21
C GLU A 169 15.67 0.99 -16.09
N ASN A 170 15.74 1.59 -14.90
CA ASN A 170 16.34 0.96 -13.73
C ASN A 170 15.39 -0.05 -13.07
N LEU A 171 14.07 0.12 -13.19
CA LEU A 171 13.08 -0.80 -12.67
C LEU A 171 12.95 -2.08 -13.52
N ALA A 172 12.91 -1.95 -14.85
CA ALA A 172 12.58 -3.02 -15.79
C ALA A 172 13.44 -4.30 -15.60
N PRO A 173 14.77 -4.24 -15.37
CA PRO A 173 15.60 -5.44 -15.18
C PRO A 173 15.23 -6.26 -13.91
N HIS A 174 14.50 -5.67 -12.97
CA HIS A 174 14.13 -6.31 -11.70
C HIS A 174 12.73 -6.92 -11.70
N LEU A 175 11.94 -6.72 -12.77
CA LEU A 175 10.56 -7.17 -12.85
C LEU A 175 10.39 -8.67 -13.10
N GLY A 176 11.46 -9.38 -13.48
CA GLY A 176 11.38 -10.82 -13.77
C GLY A 176 10.56 -11.15 -15.02
N THR A 177 10.12 -12.41 -15.13
CA THR A 177 9.44 -12.92 -16.35
C THR A 177 7.93 -12.99 -16.24
N ASP A 178 7.38 -13.03 -15.01
CA ASP A 178 5.93 -13.14 -14.75
C ASP A 178 5.57 -12.10 -13.69
N VAL A 179 5.11 -10.92 -14.14
CA VAL A 179 4.80 -9.78 -13.28
C VAL A 179 3.52 -9.10 -13.72
N LEU A 180 2.67 -8.78 -12.75
CA LEU A 180 1.54 -7.87 -12.91
C LEU A 180 1.96 -6.46 -12.47
N LEU A 181 1.99 -5.54 -13.42
CA LEU A 181 2.17 -4.11 -13.14
C LEU A 181 0.81 -3.46 -12.91
N VAL A 182 0.67 -2.77 -11.79
CA VAL A 182 -0.58 -2.11 -11.41
C VAL A 182 -0.33 -0.63 -11.12
N GLY A 183 -1.13 0.26 -11.72
CA GLY A 183 -0.94 1.69 -11.47
C GLY A 183 -1.50 2.60 -12.54
N ASP A 184 -0.85 3.75 -12.71
CA ASP A 184 -1.19 4.76 -13.71
C ASP A 184 -0.54 4.49 -15.09
N ALA A 185 -0.50 5.49 -15.95
CA ALA A 185 0.12 5.38 -17.29
C ALA A 185 1.61 4.95 -17.24
N LYS A 186 2.30 5.21 -16.12
CA LYS A 186 3.69 4.78 -15.94
C LYS A 186 3.80 3.27 -15.74
N ALA A 187 2.80 2.63 -15.12
CA ALA A 187 2.74 1.17 -15.03
C ALA A 187 2.53 0.53 -16.41
N GLU A 188 1.72 1.14 -17.28
CA GLU A 188 1.54 0.69 -18.67
C GLU A 188 2.83 0.81 -19.50
N GLU A 189 3.55 1.93 -19.35
CA GLU A 189 4.86 2.15 -19.96
C GLU A 189 5.88 1.12 -19.47
N ALA A 190 5.94 0.84 -18.16
CA ALA A 190 6.80 -0.20 -17.56
C ALA A 190 6.47 -1.59 -18.11
N CYS A 191 5.19 -1.92 -18.27
CA CYS A 191 4.74 -3.17 -18.89
C CYS A 191 5.26 -3.30 -20.33
N SER A 192 5.10 -2.25 -21.11
CA SER A 192 5.55 -2.22 -22.51
C SER A 192 7.07 -2.40 -22.64
N LEU A 193 7.86 -1.80 -21.74
CA LEU A 193 9.31 -1.98 -21.69
C LEU A 193 9.69 -3.41 -21.31
N SER A 194 9.02 -3.98 -20.32
CA SER A 194 9.27 -5.34 -19.84
C SER A 194 8.95 -6.39 -20.91
N VAL A 195 7.83 -6.23 -21.62
CA VAL A 195 7.44 -7.13 -22.73
C VAL A 195 8.48 -7.07 -23.87
N ARG A 196 8.98 -5.88 -24.22
CA ARG A 196 10.05 -5.72 -25.23
C ARG A 196 11.35 -6.41 -24.79
N ALA A 197 11.59 -6.50 -23.48
CA ALA A 197 12.74 -7.21 -22.90
C ALA A 197 12.51 -8.73 -22.76
N GLY A 198 11.37 -9.28 -23.26
CA GLY A 198 11.06 -10.70 -23.26
C GLY A 198 10.33 -11.19 -22.00
N SER A 199 9.81 -10.29 -21.17
CA SER A 199 8.98 -10.64 -20.01
C SER A 199 7.53 -10.94 -20.43
N GLN A 200 6.81 -11.77 -19.64
CA GLN A 200 5.36 -11.97 -19.71
C GLN A 200 4.63 -10.99 -18.79
N ALA A 201 5.02 -9.73 -18.83
CA ALA A 201 4.40 -8.70 -18.01
C ALA A 201 2.97 -8.41 -18.48
N THR A 202 2.08 -8.23 -17.50
CA THR A 202 0.70 -7.79 -17.72
C THR A 202 0.44 -6.47 -16.99
N TYR A 203 -0.58 -5.73 -17.42
CA TYR A 203 -0.90 -4.42 -16.84
C TYR A 203 -2.35 -4.36 -16.34
N LEU A 204 -2.53 -3.76 -15.17
CA LEU A 204 -3.81 -3.45 -14.56
C LEU A 204 -3.88 -1.95 -14.21
N GLY A 205 -4.74 -1.22 -14.92
CA GLY A 205 -4.89 0.23 -14.76
C GLY A 205 -5.60 0.63 -13.46
N ILE A 206 -5.04 1.58 -12.74
CA ILE A 206 -5.60 2.09 -11.47
C ILE A 206 -7.00 2.71 -11.62
N ALA A 207 -7.33 3.25 -12.81
CA ALA A 207 -8.63 3.88 -13.05
C ALA A 207 -9.82 2.91 -12.91
N GLY A 208 -9.59 1.62 -13.14
CA GLY A 208 -10.58 0.54 -12.96
C GLY A 208 -10.67 -0.01 -11.54
N LEU A 209 -9.68 0.26 -10.70
CA LEU A 209 -9.60 -0.29 -9.35
C LEU A 209 -10.50 0.48 -8.38
N ARG A 210 -11.53 -0.18 -7.84
CA ARG A 210 -12.50 0.42 -6.91
C ARG A 210 -12.33 -0.01 -5.45
N LEU A 211 -11.38 -0.90 -5.18
CA LEU A 211 -11.24 -1.53 -3.86
C LEU A 211 -10.31 -0.80 -2.90
N ARG A 212 -9.69 0.31 -3.29
CA ARG A 212 -8.63 0.97 -2.50
C ARG A 212 -9.13 1.41 -1.13
N GLY A 213 -10.28 2.07 -1.03
CA GLY A 213 -10.90 2.44 0.25
C GLY A 213 -11.18 1.21 1.13
N ARG A 214 -11.66 0.12 0.54
CA ARG A 214 -11.91 -1.16 1.22
C ARG A 214 -10.62 -1.77 1.76
N VAL A 215 -9.56 -1.81 0.97
CA VAL A 215 -8.27 -2.36 1.39
C VAL A 215 -7.68 -1.54 2.53
N VAL A 216 -7.73 -0.20 2.43
CA VAL A 216 -7.29 0.71 3.50
C VAL A 216 -8.08 0.44 4.78
N ALA A 217 -9.42 0.32 4.71
CA ALA A 217 -10.26 0.04 5.86
C ALA A 217 -9.98 -1.35 6.46
N ALA A 218 -9.80 -2.39 5.63
CA ALA A 218 -9.53 -3.75 6.07
C ALA A 218 -8.18 -3.85 6.79
N LEU A 219 -7.12 -3.30 6.22
CA LEU A 219 -5.80 -3.25 6.86
C LEU A 219 -5.83 -2.44 8.15
N GLY A 220 -6.55 -1.31 8.16
CA GLY A 220 -6.75 -0.50 9.35
C GLY A 220 -7.48 -1.28 10.45
N ALA A 221 -8.55 -1.99 10.12
CA ALA A 221 -9.31 -2.80 11.07
C ALA A 221 -8.45 -3.93 11.68
N ALA A 222 -7.67 -4.62 10.85
CA ALA A 222 -6.75 -5.68 11.31
C ALA A 222 -5.68 -5.13 12.25
N ARG A 223 -5.06 -3.99 11.92
CA ARG A 223 -4.07 -3.31 12.78
C ARG A 223 -4.68 -2.83 14.09
N LEU A 224 -5.91 -2.30 14.04
CA LEU A 224 -6.61 -1.86 15.26
C LEU A 224 -6.83 -3.04 16.24
N VAL A 225 -7.26 -4.20 15.74
CA VAL A 225 -7.43 -5.41 16.57
C VAL A 225 -6.10 -5.92 17.13
N ALA A 226 -5.01 -5.76 16.37
CA ALA A 226 -3.65 -6.05 16.84
C ALA A 226 -3.11 -5.03 17.87
N GLY A 227 -3.89 -3.99 18.20
CA GLY A 227 -3.50 -2.95 19.15
C GLY A 227 -2.55 -1.90 18.55
N GLU A 228 -2.37 -1.89 17.24
CA GLU A 228 -1.54 -0.91 16.54
C GLU A 228 -2.36 0.35 16.27
N VAL A 229 -1.83 1.51 16.69
CA VAL A 229 -2.40 2.83 16.37
C VAL A 229 -1.28 3.81 16.09
N ASP A 230 -1.51 4.74 15.17
CA ASP A 230 -0.53 5.74 14.82
C ASP A 230 -0.75 7.04 15.62
N ASN A 231 0.35 7.69 15.97
CA ASN A 231 0.30 8.98 16.62
C ASN A 231 0.01 10.08 15.60
N ALA A 232 -1.14 10.74 15.72
CA ALA A 232 -1.58 11.79 14.82
C ALA A 232 -0.62 13.00 14.72
N PHE A 233 0.17 13.27 15.75
CA PHE A 233 1.10 14.40 15.75
C PHE A 233 2.34 14.15 14.89
N VAL A 234 2.74 12.88 14.75
CA VAL A 234 3.95 12.50 13.99
C VAL A 234 3.65 11.76 12.68
N LEU A 235 2.40 11.30 12.47
CA LEU A 235 2.03 10.63 11.22
C LEU A 235 2.08 11.64 10.07
N GLU A 236 2.91 11.35 9.08
CA GLU A 236 3.12 12.17 7.89
C GLU A 236 2.96 11.35 6.62
N PRO A 237 2.72 11.99 5.46
CA PRO A 237 2.77 11.28 4.19
C PRO A 237 4.13 10.62 3.98
N LEU A 238 4.14 9.44 3.39
CA LEU A 238 5.37 8.74 3.03
C LEU A 238 6.07 9.48 1.88
N TYR A 239 7.12 10.22 2.21
CA TYR A 239 8.02 10.83 1.25
C TYR A 239 9.15 9.85 0.93
N VAL A 240 8.97 9.07 -0.13
CA VAL A 240 10.00 8.12 -0.59
C VAL A 240 11.16 8.92 -1.18
N ARG A 241 12.39 8.63 -0.72
CA ARG A 241 13.60 9.26 -1.24
C ARG A 241 14.14 8.43 -2.42
N SER A 242 14.82 9.12 -3.36
CA SER A 242 15.46 8.47 -4.51
C SER A 242 16.40 7.34 -4.07
N ALA A 243 16.30 6.20 -4.73
CA ALA A 243 16.92 4.94 -4.30
C ALA A 243 18.23 4.63 -5.07
N GLU A 244 19.11 5.58 -5.29
CA GLU A 244 20.40 5.37 -5.99
C GLU A 244 21.26 4.25 -5.39
N ALA A 245 20.98 3.82 -4.15
CA ALA A 245 21.80 2.84 -3.42
C ALA A 245 21.25 1.40 -3.40
N ILE A 246 20.01 1.13 -3.81
CA ILE A 246 19.33 -0.15 -3.49
C ILE A 246 19.54 -1.23 -4.56
N PHE A 247 19.79 -0.86 -5.82
CA PHE A 247 20.00 -1.83 -6.91
C PHE A 247 21.47 -2.31 -7.09
N LYS A 248 22.33 -2.13 -6.10
CA LYS A 248 23.70 -2.72 -6.14
C LYS A 248 23.74 -4.24 -5.99
N ALA A 249 22.64 -4.88 -5.59
CA ALA A 249 22.49 -6.34 -5.65
C ALA A 249 21.78 -6.67 -6.97
N GLY A 250 22.40 -7.54 -7.78
CA GLY A 250 21.93 -7.93 -9.12
C GLY A 250 20.47 -8.43 -9.19
N PRO A 251 19.99 -8.85 -10.38
CA PRO A 251 18.57 -9.16 -10.61
C PRO A 251 18.05 -10.17 -9.59
N LEU A 252 16.79 -9.96 -9.12
CA LEU A 252 16.08 -10.91 -8.27
C LEU A 252 15.74 -12.18 -9.06
N THR A 253 16.78 -12.96 -9.41
CA THR A 253 16.62 -14.26 -10.06
C THR A 253 16.08 -15.28 -9.08
N SER A 254 15.07 -16.02 -9.50
CA SER A 254 14.49 -17.15 -8.82
C SER A 254 15.55 -18.18 -8.45
N GLY A 255 15.70 -18.50 -7.15
CA GLY A 255 16.35 -19.68 -6.68
C GLY A 255 17.82 -19.53 -6.28
N ALA A 256 18.09 -18.90 -5.16
CA ALA A 256 19.29 -19.20 -4.38
C ALA A 256 18.87 -20.08 -3.20
N THR A 257 19.13 -21.37 -3.33
CA THR A 257 19.19 -22.33 -2.23
C THR A 257 20.17 -21.79 -1.19
N VAL A 258 19.70 -21.57 0.02
CA VAL A 258 20.56 -21.22 1.15
C VAL A 258 21.35 -22.46 1.52
N ASN A 259 22.57 -22.59 0.98
CA ASN A 259 23.57 -23.49 1.56
C ASN A 259 24.29 -22.73 2.67
N GLY A 260 24.20 -23.29 3.88
CA GLY A 260 24.89 -22.78 5.06
C GLY A 260 26.42 -22.80 4.85
N ALA A 261 27.04 -21.71 5.25
CA ALA A 261 28.46 -21.66 5.55
C ALA A 261 28.63 -20.95 6.90
N GLU A 262 28.92 -21.74 7.90
CA GLU A 262 29.47 -21.30 9.17
C GLU A 262 30.79 -20.54 8.94
N GLY A 263 30.75 -19.23 9.21
CA GLY A 263 31.93 -18.37 9.24
C GLY A 263 32.22 -17.93 10.67
N ARG A 264 33.20 -18.58 11.30
CA ARG A 264 33.76 -18.25 12.61
C ARG A 264 34.05 -16.74 12.73
N ARG A 265 33.48 -16.09 13.70
CA ARG A 265 33.91 -14.77 14.15
C ARG A 265 35.12 -14.91 15.04
N THR A 266 36.30 -14.47 14.58
CA THR A 266 37.47 -14.21 15.44
C THR A 266 37.38 -12.76 15.92
N HIS A 267 37.25 -12.58 17.21
CA HIS A 267 37.42 -11.30 17.91
C HIS A 267 38.92 -10.92 17.90
N PRO A 268 39.30 -9.68 17.63
CA PRO A 268 40.60 -9.17 18.04
C PRO A 268 40.49 -8.61 19.47
N SER A 269 41.36 -9.11 20.32
CA SER A 269 41.57 -8.68 21.69
C SER A 269 42.12 -7.25 21.74
N VAL A 270 41.48 -6.43 22.61
CA VAL A 270 42.04 -5.16 23.09
C VAL A 270 43.26 -5.46 23.96
N ARG A 271 44.45 -4.95 23.57
CA ARG A 271 45.60 -4.83 24.45
C ARG A 271 45.78 -3.37 24.86
N ASP A 272 45.80 -3.18 26.17
CA ASP A 272 46.33 -2.04 26.92
C ASP A 272 47.59 -1.43 26.33
N GLN A 273 47.66 -0.10 26.30
CA GLN A 273 48.90 0.65 26.57
C GLN A 273 48.56 2.02 27.16
N ARG A 274 48.94 2.17 28.38
CA ARG A 274 49.43 3.29 29.20
C ARG A 274 49.31 4.70 28.61
#